data_90458e1834c099c818ac68c340057d21
#
_entry.id   90458e1834c099c818ac68c340057d21
#
_cell.length_a   1.000
_cell.length_b   1.000
_cell.length_c   1.000
_cell.angle_alpha   90.00
_cell.angle_beta   90.00
_cell.angle_gamma   90.00
#
_symmetry.space_group_name_H-M   'P 1'
#
loop_
_entity.id
_entity.type
_entity.pdbx_description
1 polymer ?
#
loop_
_entity_poly.entity_id
_entity_poly.type
_entity_poly.pdbx_seq_one_letter_code
_entity_poly.pdbx_strand_id
1 'polypeptide(L)'
;MSEASLIYATAFAVLLVAYLTAVSSKDLIRLLISLEMMFGAVFLALIPLFSLPAMQSTAFAILILTIFVSSSELLILIAAITIFDRRKRSIDVELVSEGGDKV
;
A
#
# COMPACT_ATOMS: atom_id res chain seq x y z
N MET A 1 5.80 21.55 -22.30
CA MET A 1 5.67 20.17 -21.80
C MET A 1 4.22 19.72 -21.94
N SER A 2 4.00 18.53 -22.45
CA SER A 2 2.62 18.05 -22.59
C SER A 2 2.04 17.68 -21.23
N GLU A 3 0.72 17.63 -21.14
CA GLU A 3 0.05 17.20 -19.90
C GLU A 3 0.43 15.77 -19.54
N ALA A 4 0.56 14.89 -20.54
CA ALA A 4 0.97 13.51 -20.32
C ALA A 4 2.37 13.44 -19.71
N SER A 5 3.31 14.24 -20.22
CA SER A 5 4.68 14.27 -19.66
C SER A 5 4.69 14.72 -18.20
N LEU A 6 3.87 15.72 -17.87
CA LEU A 6 3.77 16.23 -16.52
C LEU A 6 3.18 15.15 -15.57
N ILE A 7 2.14 14.44 -16.03
CA ILE A 7 1.52 13.38 -15.25
C ILE A 7 2.50 12.24 -15.02
N TYR A 8 3.24 11.81 -16.04
CA TYR A 8 4.24 10.75 -15.87
C TYR A 8 5.39 11.17 -14.96
N ALA A 9 5.84 12.42 -15.07
CA ALA A 9 6.86 12.92 -14.16
C ALA A 9 6.39 12.91 -12.71
N THR A 10 5.15 13.31 -12.48
CA THR A 10 4.53 13.29 -11.15
C THR A 10 4.38 11.86 -10.64
N ALA A 11 3.91 10.95 -11.49
CA ALA A 11 3.76 9.54 -11.13
C ALA A 11 5.10 8.93 -10.74
N PHE A 12 6.15 9.23 -11.50
CA PHE A 12 7.50 8.75 -11.20
C PHE A 12 8.01 9.30 -9.87
N ALA A 13 7.77 10.59 -9.62
CA ALA A 13 8.18 11.20 -8.35
C ALA A 13 7.46 10.57 -7.15
N VAL A 14 6.15 10.34 -7.28
CA VAL A 14 5.36 9.67 -6.23
C VAL A 14 5.87 8.25 -6.01
N LEU A 15 6.14 7.52 -7.09
CA LEU A 15 6.65 6.16 -7.01
C LEU A 15 8.00 6.11 -6.30
N LEU A 16 8.88 7.05 -6.63
CA LEU A 16 10.21 7.12 -6.02
C LEU A 16 10.12 7.41 -4.52
N VAL A 17 9.30 8.39 -4.14
CA VAL A 17 9.09 8.72 -2.72
C VAL A 17 8.48 7.53 -1.99
N ALA A 18 7.49 6.87 -2.58
CA ALA A 18 6.85 5.70 -1.99
C ALA A 18 7.85 4.55 -1.81
N TYR A 19 8.68 4.31 -2.81
CA TYR A 19 9.71 3.27 -2.74
C TYR A 19 10.70 3.56 -1.62
N LEU A 20 11.21 4.78 -1.54
CA LEU A 20 12.16 5.17 -0.50
C LEU A 20 11.53 5.06 0.89
N THR A 21 10.27 5.43 1.02
CA THR A 21 9.54 5.28 2.28
C THR A 21 9.37 3.81 2.64
N ALA A 22 9.07 2.96 1.66
CA ALA A 22 8.89 1.52 1.89
C ALA A 22 10.17 0.86 2.40
N VAL A 23 11.31 1.12 1.73
CA VAL A 23 12.58 0.48 2.11
C VAL A 23 13.13 1.00 3.44
N SER A 24 12.74 2.21 3.84
CA SER A 24 13.17 2.78 5.11
C SER A 24 12.17 2.55 6.24
N SER A 25 11.03 1.91 5.95
CA SER A 25 10.01 1.70 6.97
C SER A 25 10.43 0.64 7.98
N LYS A 26 10.11 0.90 9.25
CA LYS A 26 10.40 -0.01 10.36
C LYS A 26 9.13 -0.62 10.96
N ASP A 27 7.97 -0.14 10.55
CA ASP A 27 6.70 -0.66 11.04
C ASP A 27 5.80 -1.04 9.86
N LEU A 28 4.80 -1.88 10.15
CA LEU A 28 3.89 -2.40 9.13
C LEU A 28 2.95 -1.33 8.59
N ILE A 29 2.55 -0.37 9.43
CA ILE A 29 1.62 0.69 9.02
C ILE A 29 2.29 1.61 7.99
N ARG A 30 3.53 1.98 8.23
CA ARG A 30 4.29 2.82 7.30
C ARG A 30 4.52 2.09 5.97
N LEU A 31 4.83 0.79 6.03
CA LEU A 31 4.97 -0.03 4.84
C LEU A 31 3.67 -0.09 4.06
N LEU A 32 2.54 -0.27 4.75
CA LEU A 32 1.22 -0.30 4.13
C LEU A 32 0.93 1.01 3.38
N ILE A 33 1.17 2.14 4.03
CA ILE A 33 0.95 3.45 3.42
C ILE A 33 1.83 3.62 2.17
N SER A 34 3.09 3.18 2.25
CA SER A 34 4.02 3.27 1.13
C SER A 34 3.55 2.44 -0.07
N LEU A 35 3.06 1.23 0.17
CA LEU A 35 2.54 0.36 -0.88
C LEU A 35 1.30 0.96 -1.52
N GLU A 36 0.40 1.54 -0.73
CA GLU A 36 -0.77 2.23 -1.28
C GLU A 36 -0.38 3.44 -2.12
N MET A 37 0.66 4.16 -1.74
CA MET A 37 1.19 5.24 -2.56
C MET A 37 1.75 4.74 -3.90
N MET A 38 2.39 3.57 -3.90
CA MET A 38 2.88 2.95 -5.14
C MET A 38 1.72 2.63 -6.08
N PHE A 39 0.64 2.06 -5.57
CA PHE A 39 -0.56 1.82 -6.37
C PHE A 39 -1.17 3.13 -6.86
N GLY A 40 -1.16 4.17 -6.04
CA GLY A 40 -1.60 5.49 -6.45
C GLY A 40 -0.79 6.04 -7.62
N ALA A 41 0.53 5.81 -7.63
CA ALA A 41 1.39 6.20 -8.75
C ALA A 41 1.00 5.46 -10.03
N VAL A 42 0.66 4.18 -9.93
CA VAL A 42 0.18 3.40 -11.08
C VAL A 42 -1.13 3.98 -11.62
N PHE A 43 -2.08 4.30 -10.74
CA PHE A 43 -3.33 4.92 -11.16
C PHE A 43 -3.10 6.25 -11.88
N LEU A 44 -2.19 7.06 -11.36
CA LEU A 44 -1.84 8.34 -11.98
C LEU A 44 -1.24 8.12 -13.37
N ALA A 45 -0.38 7.12 -13.52
CA ALA A 45 0.25 6.79 -14.79
C ALA A 45 -0.75 6.26 -15.82
N LEU A 46 -1.89 5.70 -15.40
CA LEU A 46 -2.94 5.21 -16.30
C LEU A 46 -3.75 6.34 -16.93
N ILE A 47 -3.82 7.51 -16.29
CA ILE A 47 -4.68 8.60 -16.76
C ILE A 47 -4.41 8.97 -18.22
N PRO A 48 -3.16 9.19 -18.66
CA PRO A 48 -2.93 9.51 -20.07
C PRO A 48 -3.33 8.40 -21.04
N LEU A 49 -3.28 7.15 -20.61
CA LEU A 49 -3.65 6.03 -21.47
C LEU A 49 -5.13 6.01 -21.79
N PHE A 50 -5.98 6.52 -20.90
CA PHE A 50 -7.42 6.61 -21.15
C PHE A 50 -7.77 7.61 -22.23
N SER A 51 -6.89 8.55 -22.53
CA SER A 51 -7.12 9.52 -23.60
C SER A 51 -6.78 8.96 -24.99
N LEU A 52 -6.16 7.78 -25.05
CA LEU A 52 -5.80 7.13 -26.32
C LEU A 52 -6.86 6.06 -26.64
N PRO A 53 -7.66 6.20 -27.71
CA PRO A 53 -8.73 5.26 -28.02
C PRO A 53 -8.25 3.80 -28.13
N ALA A 54 -7.05 3.59 -28.71
CA ALA A 54 -6.50 2.25 -28.89
C ALA A 54 -6.08 1.60 -27.57
N MET A 55 -5.85 2.40 -26.52
CA MET A 55 -5.34 1.91 -25.23
C MET A 55 -6.39 1.88 -24.13
N GLN A 56 -7.61 2.31 -24.40
CA GLN A 56 -8.65 2.41 -23.37
C GLN A 56 -8.99 1.05 -22.76
N SER A 57 -9.16 0.03 -23.55
CA SER A 57 -9.46 -1.32 -23.06
C SER A 57 -8.33 -1.85 -22.19
N THR A 58 -7.09 -1.69 -22.63
CA THR A 58 -5.93 -2.15 -21.91
C THR A 58 -5.77 -1.38 -20.60
N ALA A 59 -5.94 -0.05 -20.64
CA ALA A 59 -5.86 0.79 -19.45
C ALA A 59 -6.94 0.43 -18.42
N PHE A 60 -8.15 0.15 -18.91
CA PHE A 60 -9.25 -0.25 -18.03
C PHE A 60 -8.98 -1.60 -17.37
N ALA A 61 -8.45 -2.56 -18.13
CA ALA A 61 -8.07 -3.86 -17.58
C ALA A 61 -6.99 -3.74 -16.52
N ILE A 62 -5.97 -2.92 -16.75
CA ILE A 62 -4.90 -2.67 -15.79
C ILE A 62 -5.45 -2.00 -14.54
N LEU A 63 -6.37 -1.04 -14.71
CA LEU A 63 -7.00 -0.35 -13.59
C LEU A 63 -7.75 -1.34 -12.69
N ILE A 64 -8.58 -2.19 -13.28
CA ILE A 64 -9.33 -3.19 -12.52
C ILE A 64 -8.39 -4.15 -11.80
N LEU A 65 -7.38 -4.64 -12.51
CA LEU A 65 -6.39 -5.56 -11.92
C LEU A 65 -5.67 -4.90 -10.75
N THR A 66 -5.26 -3.65 -10.91
CA THR A 66 -4.54 -2.90 -9.86
C THR A 66 -5.43 -2.68 -8.64
N ILE A 67 -6.69 -2.34 -8.84
CA ILE A 67 -7.65 -2.19 -7.75
C ILE A 67 -7.80 -3.52 -7.00
N PHE A 68 -7.91 -4.62 -7.73
CA PHE A 68 -8.08 -5.94 -7.13
C PHE A 68 -6.87 -6.33 -6.30
N VAL A 69 -5.67 -6.15 -6.85
CA VAL A 69 -4.42 -6.48 -6.15
C VAL A 69 -4.23 -5.58 -4.94
N SER A 70 -4.47 -4.29 -5.08
CA SER A 70 -4.35 -3.32 -3.98
C SER A 70 -5.30 -3.65 -2.84
N SER A 71 -6.56 -3.96 -3.17
CA SER A 71 -7.55 -4.31 -2.16
C SER A 71 -7.20 -5.61 -1.45
N SER A 72 -6.74 -6.62 -2.18
CA SER A 72 -6.32 -7.90 -1.61
C SER A 72 -5.12 -7.72 -0.68
N GLU A 73 -4.15 -6.94 -1.10
CA GLU A 73 -2.96 -6.66 -0.29
C GLU A 73 -3.33 -5.92 0.98
N LEU A 74 -4.21 -4.93 0.90
CA LEU A 74 -4.68 -4.18 2.05
C LEU A 74 -5.37 -5.09 3.07
N LEU A 75 -6.22 -5.99 2.60
CA LEU A 75 -6.90 -6.95 3.48
C LEU A 75 -5.91 -7.90 4.16
N ILE A 76 -4.94 -8.40 3.41
CA ILE A 76 -3.91 -9.29 3.95
C ILE A 76 -3.09 -8.59 5.01
N LEU A 77 -2.68 -7.35 4.76
CA LEU A 77 -1.88 -6.59 5.70
C LEU A 77 -2.66 -6.23 6.96
N ILE A 78 -3.93 -5.84 6.81
CA ILE A 78 -4.79 -5.55 7.96
C ILE A 78 -4.97 -6.82 8.80
N ALA A 79 -5.20 -7.96 8.16
CA ALA A 79 -5.33 -9.24 8.86
C ALA A 79 -4.04 -9.60 9.60
N ALA A 80 -2.89 -9.42 8.96
CA ALA A 80 -1.59 -9.69 9.57
C ALA A 80 -1.32 -8.80 10.78
N ILE A 81 -1.61 -7.51 10.64
CA ILE A 81 -1.44 -6.55 11.73
C ILE A 81 -2.38 -6.91 12.91
N THR A 82 -3.61 -7.27 12.61
CA THR A 82 -4.58 -7.65 13.64
C THR A 82 -4.14 -8.90 14.39
N ILE A 83 -3.69 -9.92 13.68
CA ILE A 83 -3.20 -11.16 14.28
C ILE A 83 -1.99 -10.90 15.16
N PHE A 84 -1.04 -10.12 14.65
CA PHE A 84 0.16 -9.75 15.39
C PHE A 84 -0.19 -8.99 16.67
N ASP A 85 -1.10 -8.03 16.59
CA ASP A 85 -1.55 -7.25 17.74
C ASP A 85 -2.23 -8.13 18.79
N ARG A 86 -3.06 -9.07 18.35
CA ARG A 86 -3.72 -10.00 19.28
C ARG A 86 -2.71 -10.89 20.01
N ARG A 87 -1.70 -11.37 19.30
CA ARG A 87 -0.65 -12.19 19.93
C ARG A 87 0.12 -11.40 20.97
N LYS A 88 0.46 -10.17 20.64
CA LYS A 88 1.17 -9.29 21.55
C LYS A 88 0.37 -9.01 22.80
N ARG A 89 -0.92 -8.72 22.66
CA ARG A 89 -1.81 -8.50 23.80
C ARG A 89 -1.95 -9.74 24.67
N SER A 90 -2.04 -10.92 24.05
CA SER A 90 -2.14 -12.17 24.77
C SER A 90 -0.90 -12.41 25.63
N ILE A 91 0.28 -12.18 25.10
CA ILE A 91 1.53 -12.31 25.83
C ILE A 91 1.60 -11.30 26.97
N ASP A 92 1.21 -10.05 26.74
CA ASP A 92 1.21 -9.01 27.76
C ASP A 92 0.27 -9.36 28.92
N VAL A 93 -0.90 -9.91 28.62
CA VAL A 93 -1.86 -10.33 29.63
C VAL A 93 -1.30 -11.49 30.46
N GLU A 94 -0.64 -12.47 29.83
CA GLU A 94 0.00 -13.56 30.54
C GLU A 94 1.08 -13.05 31.50
N LEU A 95 1.92 -12.13 31.02
CA LEU A 95 2.97 -11.54 31.85
C LEU A 95 2.41 -10.78 33.04
N VAL A 96 1.34 -10.03 32.86
CA VAL A 96 0.68 -9.29 33.93
C VAL A 96 0.07 -10.28 34.93
N SER A 97 -0.58 -11.34 34.44
CA SER A 97 -1.18 -12.35 35.29
C SER A 97 -0.14 -13.07 36.16
N GLU A 98 0.98 -13.46 35.57
CA GLU A 98 2.09 -14.09 36.29
C GLU A 98 2.70 -13.13 37.32
N GLY A 99 2.87 -11.88 36.95
CA GLY A 99 3.39 -10.86 37.86
C GLY A 99 2.45 -10.60 39.02
N GLY A 100 1.13 -10.62 38.78
CA GLY A 100 0.13 -10.45 39.80
C GLY A 100 0.13 -11.62 40.79
N ASP A 101 0.31 -12.84 40.31
CA ASP A 101 0.33 -14.04 41.15
C ASP A 101 1.54 -14.08 42.09
N LYS A 102 2.61 -13.40 41.74
CA LYS A 102 3.82 -13.34 42.56
C LYS A 102 3.75 -12.33 43.69
N VAL A 103 2.78 -11.45 43.65
CA VAL A 103 2.57 -10.45 44.67
C VAL A 103 1.69 -11.01 45.78
#